data_54d0133c59dcb4eb9d5ef3c9b5217b61
#
_entry.id   54d0133c59dcb4eb9d5ef3c9b5217b61
#
_cell.length_a   1.000
_cell.length_b   1.000
_cell.length_c   1.000
_cell.angle_alpha   90.00
_cell.angle_beta   90.00
_cell.angle_gamma   90.00
#
_symmetry.space_group_name_H-M   'P 1'
#
loop_
_entity.id
_entity.type
_entity.pdbx_description
1 polymer ?
#
loop_
_entity_poly.entity_id
_entity_poly.type
_entity_poly.pdbx_seq_one_letter_code
_entity_poly.pdbx_strand_id
1 'polypeptide(L)'
;YAKTQVELAQYQYLLPRLTRMWTHLERQKGGIGMRGPGETQIETDRRIIQDKIALLKKKLIKIDKQKAIQRGNRGALVRVALVGYTNVGKSTIMNRLSKSEVFAENKLFATLDTTVRKVVIGNLPFLLSDTVGFIRKLPHQLIESFKSTLDEVREADILLHVVDISHPNFEEQIDTVRKTLDEINAADKPSVMVFNKVDAFTYEKKDEDDLTPATKANISLDEWKHTWMAKSGDSIFISALHKNNFDTFKDKLYEMAKEIHAKRFPYNSFLY
;
A
#
# COMPACT_ATOMS: atom_id res chain seq x y z
N TYR A 1 6.97 10.59 7.82
CA TYR A 1 7.63 10.43 6.52
C TYR A 1 6.69 10.74 5.37
N ALA A 2 5.58 10.01 5.21
CA ALA A 2 4.60 10.25 4.14
C ALA A 2 4.01 11.67 4.19
N LYS A 3 3.71 12.21 5.37
CA LYS A 3 3.25 13.59 5.52
C LYS A 3 4.25 14.59 4.92
N THR A 4 5.56 14.41 5.16
CA THR A 4 6.62 15.26 4.60
C THR A 4 6.74 15.11 3.08
N GLN A 5 6.49 13.91 2.55
CA GLN A 5 6.49 13.65 1.10
C GLN A 5 5.28 14.27 0.40
N VAL A 6 4.08 14.12 0.99
CA VAL A 6 2.87 14.76 0.48
C VAL A 6 3.02 16.29 0.48
N GLU A 7 3.58 16.85 1.55
CA GLU A 7 3.85 18.29 1.65
C GLU A 7 4.86 18.73 0.57
N LEU A 8 5.91 17.97 0.33
CA LEU A 8 6.87 18.24 -0.76
C LEU A 8 6.20 18.22 -2.12
N ALA A 9 5.38 17.21 -2.41
CA ALA A 9 4.65 17.11 -3.67
C ALA A 9 3.66 18.28 -3.87
N GLN A 10 3.00 18.72 -2.82
CA GLN A 10 2.12 19.89 -2.85
C GLN A 10 2.89 21.17 -3.22
N TYR A 11 4.04 21.42 -2.60
CA TYR A 11 4.85 22.60 -2.93
C TYR A 11 5.45 22.53 -4.34
N GLN A 12 5.86 21.37 -4.80
CA GLN A 12 6.33 21.17 -6.18
C GLN A 12 5.23 21.41 -7.22
N TYR A 13 3.98 21.03 -6.87
CA TYR A 13 2.82 21.29 -7.72
C TYR A 13 2.40 22.77 -7.73
N LEU A 14 2.55 23.46 -6.61
CA LEU A 14 2.21 24.87 -6.47
C LEU A 14 3.23 25.80 -7.17
N LEU A 15 4.52 25.44 -7.15
CA LEU A 15 5.60 26.28 -7.64
C LEU A 15 5.41 26.76 -9.10
N PRO A 16 5.07 25.91 -10.11
CA PRO A 16 4.82 26.36 -11.48
C PRO A 16 3.49 27.09 -11.64
N ARG A 17 2.57 26.97 -10.67
CA ARG A 17 1.25 27.62 -10.73
C ARG A 17 1.23 29.00 -10.12
N LEU A 18 2.18 29.33 -9.26
CA LEU A 18 2.30 30.66 -8.66
C LEU A 18 2.38 31.77 -9.72
N THR A 19 3.13 31.54 -10.80
CA THR A 19 3.22 32.51 -11.90
C THR A 19 1.90 32.73 -12.62
N ARG A 20 1.01 31.72 -12.67
CA ARG A 20 -0.31 31.84 -13.31
C ARG A 20 -1.38 32.45 -12.41
N MET A 21 -1.27 32.28 -11.10
CA MET A 21 -2.27 32.82 -10.16
C MET A 21 -2.19 34.33 -9.98
N TRP A 22 -1.01 34.93 -10.29
CA TRP A 22 -0.77 36.36 -10.08
C TRP A 22 -0.75 37.19 -11.38
N THR A 23 -1.11 36.63 -12.53
CA THR A 23 -1.15 37.33 -13.82
C THR A 23 -2.06 38.54 -13.84
N HIS A 24 -3.01 38.63 -12.93
CA HIS A 24 -3.88 39.80 -12.79
C HIS A 24 -3.19 41.00 -12.09
N LEU A 25 -2.12 40.76 -11.30
CA LEU A 25 -1.33 41.83 -10.65
C LEU A 25 -0.22 42.38 -11.55
N GLU A 26 0.21 41.63 -12.59
CA GLU A 26 1.14 42.14 -13.62
C GLU A 26 0.59 43.31 -14.41
N ARG A 27 -0.75 43.51 -14.44
CA ARG A 27 -1.41 44.65 -15.12
C ARG A 27 -1.38 45.97 -14.37
N GLN A 28 -0.95 45.99 -13.09
CA GLN A 28 -0.69 47.25 -12.39
C GLN A 28 0.73 47.77 -12.73
N LYS A 29 0.82 48.44 -13.87
CA LYS A 29 2.08 49.03 -14.38
C LYS A 29 2.63 50.04 -13.40
N GLY A 30 3.77 49.78 -12.79
CA GLY A 30 4.71 50.81 -12.38
C GLY A 30 5.35 51.45 -13.61
N GLY A 31 5.72 52.74 -13.51
CA GLY A 31 6.29 53.50 -14.63
C GLY A 31 7.53 52.85 -15.24
N ILE A 32 7.94 53.30 -16.43
CA ILE A 32 9.04 52.76 -17.25
C ILE A 32 10.28 52.55 -16.41
N GLY A 33 10.69 51.29 -16.22
CA GLY A 33 11.91 50.88 -15.52
C GLY A 33 11.78 50.50 -14.04
N MET A 34 10.59 50.58 -13.39
CA MET A 34 10.39 50.13 -12.02
C MET A 34 9.69 48.75 -12.01
N ARG A 35 10.28 47.78 -11.32
CA ARG A 35 9.61 46.51 -10.96
C ARG A 35 8.38 46.81 -10.14
N GLY A 36 7.22 46.37 -10.59
CA GLY A 36 5.95 46.56 -9.87
C GLY A 36 5.96 45.78 -8.52
N PRO A 37 5.19 46.26 -7.51
CA PRO A 37 5.13 45.59 -6.18
C PRO A 37 4.69 44.13 -6.27
N GLY A 38 3.97 43.74 -7.32
CA GLY A 38 3.56 42.35 -7.58
C GLY A 38 4.71 41.42 -7.99
N GLU A 39 5.69 41.89 -8.78
CA GLU A 39 6.85 41.09 -9.18
C GLU A 39 7.76 40.74 -8.02
N THR A 40 8.03 41.69 -7.12
CA THR A 40 8.84 41.45 -5.91
C THR A 40 8.15 40.48 -4.94
N GLN A 41 6.83 40.49 -4.88
CA GLN A 41 6.07 39.61 -4.01
C GLN A 41 6.06 38.17 -4.57
N ILE A 42 5.88 37.99 -5.89
CA ILE A 42 5.96 36.71 -6.57
C ILE A 42 7.35 36.08 -6.41
N GLU A 43 8.42 36.87 -6.59
CA GLU A 43 9.80 36.39 -6.39
C GLU A 43 10.04 35.96 -4.93
N THR A 44 9.50 36.69 -3.97
CA THR A 44 9.58 36.35 -2.55
C THR A 44 8.84 35.08 -2.22
N ASP A 45 7.61 34.92 -2.68
CA ASP A 45 6.81 33.71 -2.47
C ASP A 45 7.45 32.48 -3.12
N ARG A 46 7.99 32.66 -4.33
CA ARG A 46 8.72 31.63 -5.03
C ARG A 46 9.96 31.17 -4.25
N ARG A 47 10.71 32.09 -3.69
CA ARG A 47 11.88 31.82 -2.86
C ARG A 47 11.49 31.07 -1.59
N ILE A 48 10.45 31.51 -0.89
CA ILE A 48 9.93 30.84 0.31
C ILE A 48 9.54 29.39 0.01
N ILE A 49 8.85 29.14 -1.12
CA ILE A 49 8.46 27.79 -1.52
C ILE A 49 9.70 26.95 -1.89
N GLN A 50 10.66 27.52 -2.61
CA GLN A 50 11.91 26.82 -2.93
C GLN A 50 12.71 26.44 -1.68
N ASP A 51 12.80 27.36 -0.71
CA ASP A 51 13.45 27.10 0.58
C ASP A 51 12.73 25.99 1.36
N LYS A 52 11.39 26.00 1.36
CA LYS A 52 10.60 24.94 1.96
C LYS A 52 10.81 23.58 1.27
N ILE A 53 10.84 23.55 -0.06
CA ILE A 53 11.17 22.35 -0.84
C ILE A 53 12.55 21.83 -0.48
N ALA A 54 13.56 22.70 -0.38
CA ALA A 54 14.93 22.32 -0.02
C ALA A 54 14.99 21.77 1.42
N LEU A 55 14.30 22.39 2.36
CA LEU A 55 14.20 21.93 3.74
C LEU A 55 13.54 20.55 3.85
N LEU A 56 12.42 20.33 3.13
CA LEU A 56 11.71 19.07 3.11
C LEU A 56 12.55 17.95 2.47
N LYS A 57 13.28 18.23 1.39
CA LYS A 57 14.25 17.29 0.79
C LYS A 57 15.35 16.88 1.79
N LYS A 58 15.94 17.84 2.51
CA LYS A 58 16.93 17.55 3.57
C LYS A 58 16.35 16.68 4.70
N LYS A 59 15.11 16.97 5.13
CA LYS A 59 14.41 16.15 6.14
C LYS A 59 14.20 14.72 5.64
N LEU A 60 13.79 14.52 4.39
CA LEU A 60 13.59 13.19 3.80
C LEU A 60 14.89 12.39 3.79
N ILE A 61 16.00 12.97 3.33
CA ILE A 61 17.31 12.30 3.32
C ILE A 61 17.73 11.87 4.74
N LYS A 62 17.47 12.71 5.75
CA LYS A 62 17.78 12.36 7.15
C LYS A 62 16.94 11.20 7.65
N ILE A 63 15.64 11.21 7.33
CA ILE A 63 14.72 10.12 7.70
C ILE A 63 15.10 8.81 6.97
N ASP A 64 15.49 8.88 5.68
CA ASP A 64 15.92 7.70 4.91
C ASP A 64 17.18 7.06 5.51
N LYS A 65 18.16 7.88 5.91
CA LYS A 65 19.35 7.39 6.63
C LYS A 65 19.00 6.71 7.95
N GLN A 66 18.09 7.29 8.73
CA GLN A 66 17.62 6.68 9.98
C GLN A 66 16.88 5.35 9.74
N LYS A 67 16.01 5.31 8.72
CA LYS A 67 15.33 4.07 8.33
C LYS A 67 16.31 3.00 7.85
N ALA A 68 17.34 3.37 7.07
CA ALA A 68 18.37 2.43 6.63
C ALA A 68 19.13 1.79 7.81
N ILE A 69 19.47 2.57 8.83
CA ILE A 69 20.11 2.06 10.05
C ILE A 69 19.17 1.12 10.83
N GLN A 70 17.90 1.51 10.98
CA GLN A 70 16.89 0.67 11.64
C GLN A 70 16.63 -0.63 10.89
N ARG A 71 16.72 -0.62 9.54
CA ARG A 71 16.56 -1.81 8.68
C ARG A 71 17.73 -2.79 8.86
N GLY A 72 18.97 -2.30 9.00
CA GLY A 72 20.15 -3.15 9.21
C GLY A 72 20.04 -4.06 10.44
N ASN A 73 19.37 -3.60 11.49
CA ASN A 73 19.17 -4.38 12.72
C ASN A 73 18.04 -5.43 12.64
N ARG A 74 17.26 -5.46 11.52
CA ARG A 74 16.13 -6.39 11.33
C ARG A 74 16.52 -7.70 10.61
N GLY A 75 17.80 -7.94 10.36
CA GLY A 75 18.34 -8.92 9.42
C GLY A 75 17.98 -10.40 9.65
N ALA A 76 17.52 -10.79 10.85
CA ALA A 76 17.32 -12.19 11.22
C ALA A 76 15.88 -12.72 11.07
N LEU A 77 14.89 -11.86 10.81
CA LEU A 77 13.49 -12.28 10.75
C LEU A 77 12.95 -12.29 9.32
N VAL A 78 12.07 -13.26 9.02
CA VAL A 78 11.31 -13.28 7.78
C VAL A 78 10.42 -12.02 7.71
N ARG A 79 10.36 -11.39 6.54
CA ARG A 79 9.60 -10.15 6.31
C ARG A 79 8.39 -10.46 5.45
N VAL A 80 7.22 -10.11 5.94
CA VAL A 80 5.94 -10.26 5.26
C VAL A 80 5.34 -8.88 5.01
N ALA A 81 4.94 -8.57 3.80
CA ALA A 81 4.29 -7.31 3.48
C ALA A 81 2.85 -7.51 3.02
N LEU A 82 1.94 -6.74 3.61
CA LEU A 82 0.56 -6.63 3.16
C LEU A 82 0.49 -5.67 1.99
N VAL A 83 0.10 -6.14 0.81
CA VAL A 83 -0.10 -5.34 -0.39
C VAL A 83 -1.56 -5.46 -0.84
N GLY A 84 -2.06 -4.47 -1.56
CA GLY A 84 -3.44 -4.48 -2.05
C GLY A 84 -4.01 -3.09 -2.17
N TYR A 85 -5.18 -3.01 -2.78
CA TYR A 85 -5.88 -1.75 -3.00
C TYR A 85 -6.24 -1.04 -1.69
N THR A 86 -6.65 0.24 -1.75
CA THR A 86 -7.15 0.94 -0.55
C THR A 86 -8.42 0.30 -0.03
N ASN A 87 -8.60 0.30 1.30
CA ASN A 87 -9.79 -0.21 1.99
C ASN A 87 -10.12 -1.71 1.82
N VAL A 88 -9.17 -2.55 1.38
CA VAL A 88 -9.38 -4.01 1.29
C VAL A 88 -9.23 -4.73 2.63
N GLY A 89 -8.85 -4.03 3.69
CA GLY A 89 -8.75 -4.57 5.05
C GLY A 89 -7.34 -4.96 5.49
N LYS A 90 -6.25 -4.43 4.86
CA LYS A 90 -4.85 -4.70 5.25
C LYS A 90 -4.58 -4.42 6.73
N SER A 91 -4.92 -3.23 7.19
CA SER A 91 -4.71 -2.83 8.59
C SER A 91 -5.56 -3.65 9.58
N THR A 92 -6.74 -4.11 9.16
CA THR A 92 -7.56 -5.03 9.94
C THR A 92 -6.87 -6.38 10.11
N ILE A 93 -6.32 -6.95 9.03
CA ILE A 93 -5.55 -8.20 9.07
C ILE A 93 -4.32 -8.02 9.97
N MET A 94 -3.58 -6.92 9.81
CA MET A 94 -2.43 -6.63 10.66
C MET A 94 -2.79 -6.58 12.15
N ASN A 95 -3.86 -5.89 12.51
CA ASN A 95 -4.33 -5.80 13.89
C ASN A 95 -4.72 -7.17 14.46
N ARG A 96 -5.38 -8.01 13.65
CA ARG A 96 -5.78 -9.36 14.05
C ARG A 96 -4.58 -10.29 14.26
N LEU A 97 -3.55 -10.18 13.41
CA LEU A 97 -2.32 -10.98 13.53
C LEU A 97 -1.42 -10.51 14.69
N SER A 98 -1.33 -9.20 14.90
CA SER A 98 -0.43 -8.62 15.91
C SER A 98 -1.02 -8.56 17.31
N LYS A 99 -2.27 -9.00 17.54
CA LYS A 99 -3.01 -8.93 18.81
C LYS A 99 -3.04 -7.52 19.46
N SER A 100 -2.76 -6.46 18.69
CA SER A 100 -2.74 -5.09 19.17
C SER A 100 -3.87 -4.30 18.53
N GLU A 101 -4.59 -3.53 19.34
CA GLU A 101 -5.63 -2.63 18.84
C GLU A 101 -5.01 -1.35 18.28
N VAL A 102 -5.01 -1.21 16.97
CA VAL A 102 -4.80 0.07 16.30
C VAL A 102 -6.03 0.33 15.46
N PHE A 103 -6.57 1.52 15.58
CA PHE A 103 -7.75 1.96 14.83
C PHE A 103 -7.57 1.74 13.32
N ALA A 104 -8.32 0.80 12.77
CA ALA A 104 -8.50 0.64 11.34
C ALA A 104 -9.69 1.52 10.93
N GLU A 105 -9.41 2.71 10.38
CA GLU A 105 -10.47 3.58 9.85
C GLU A 105 -10.83 3.15 8.42
N ASN A 106 -12.11 3.11 8.10
CA ASN A 106 -12.64 2.90 6.74
C ASN A 106 -12.47 4.18 5.88
N LYS A 107 -11.24 4.69 5.81
CA LYS A 107 -10.90 5.87 5.00
C LYS A 107 -9.88 5.51 3.95
N LEU A 108 -9.99 6.14 2.78
CA LEU A 108 -8.94 6.10 1.76
C LEU A 108 -7.64 6.63 2.38
N PHE A 109 -6.55 5.88 2.21
CA PHE A 109 -5.23 6.18 2.81
C PHE A 109 -5.20 6.21 4.35
N ALA A 110 -5.95 5.33 5.02
CA ALA A 110 -5.89 5.19 6.48
C ALA A 110 -4.45 4.93 6.97
N THR A 111 -3.64 4.21 6.18
CA THR A 111 -2.22 4.00 6.43
C THR A 111 -1.39 4.89 5.49
N LEU A 112 -0.91 6.02 5.97
CA LEU A 112 -0.01 6.93 5.25
C LEU A 112 1.47 6.58 5.45
N ASP A 113 1.82 6.02 6.60
CA ASP A 113 3.18 5.56 6.94
C ASP A 113 3.18 4.04 7.10
N THR A 114 4.20 3.37 6.55
CA THR A 114 4.37 1.93 6.72
C THR A 114 4.54 1.59 8.20
N THR A 115 3.66 0.76 8.72
CA THR A 115 3.76 0.24 10.08
C THR A 115 4.36 -1.16 10.02
N VAL A 116 5.47 -1.38 10.72
CA VAL A 116 6.12 -2.68 10.83
C VAL A 116 5.93 -3.21 12.24
N ARG A 117 5.46 -4.45 12.39
CA ARG A 117 5.26 -5.11 13.68
C ARG A 117 5.88 -6.48 13.69
N LYS A 118 6.45 -6.84 14.84
CA LYS A 118 6.84 -8.22 15.12
C LYS A 118 5.59 -9.02 15.46
N VAL A 119 5.34 -10.07 14.69
CA VAL A 119 4.25 -11.04 14.90
C VAL A 119 4.87 -12.38 15.22
N VAL A 120 4.23 -13.14 16.10
CA VAL A 120 4.62 -14.50 16.42
C VAL A 120 3.43 -15.42 16.19
N ILE A 121 3.58 -16.38 15.29
CA ILE A 121 2.62 -17.45 15.06
C ILE A 121 3.30 -18.75 15.49
N GLY A 122 2.66 -19.48 16.41
CA GLY A 122 3.34 -20.61 17.08
C GLY A 122 4.60 -20.14 17.79
N ASN A 123 5.75 -20.67 17.41
CA ASN A 123 7.08 -20.29 17.93
C ASN A 123 7.92 -19.50 16.93
N LEU A 124 7.37 -19.16 15.74
CA LEU A 124 8.09 -18.47 14.67
C LEU A 124 7.80 -16.95 14.68
N PRO A 125 8.80 -16.12 15.04
CA PRO A 125 8.69 -14.67 14.91
C PRO A 125 8.99 -14.22 13.49
N PHE A 126 8.20 -13.29 12.98
CA PHE A 126 8.44 -12.60 11.71
C PHE A 126 8.03 -11.13 11.78
N LEU A 127 8.43 -10.32 10.80
CA LEU A 127 8.03 -8.93 10.67
C LEU A 127 6.89 -8.81 9.68
N LEU A 128 5.80 -8.20 10.11
CA LEU A 128 4.63 -7.89 9.26
C LEU A 128 4.59 -6.39 9.02
N SER A 129 4.59 -6.00 7.75
CA SER A 129 4.53 -4.61 7.31
C SER A 129 3.17 -4.31 6.69
N ASP A 130 2.45 -3.31 7.22
CA ASP A 130 1.27 -2.73 6.56
C ASP A 130 1.73 -1.62 5.63
N THR A 131 1.36 -1.72 4.36
CA THR A 131 1.77 -0.76 3.34
C THR A 131 0.62 0.17 2.95
N VAL A 132 0.96 1.28 2.33
CA VAL A 132 -0.04 2.18 1.76
C VAL A 132 -0.86 1.44 0.70
N GLY A 133 -2.19 1.61 0.75
CA GLY A 133 -3.08 1.02 -0.26
C GLY A 133 -2.83 1.60 -1.65
N PHE A 134 -2.75 0.73 -2.64
CA PHE A 134 -2.68 1.13 -4.04
C PHE A 134 -3.99 1.80 -4.49
N ILE A 135 -3.87 2.74 -5.42
CA ILE A 135 -5.00 3.40 -6.06
C ILE A 135 -4.83 3.40 -7.57
N ARG A 136 -5.95 3.47 -8.26
CA ARG A 136 -5.98 3.64 -9.72
C ARG A 136 -5.37 4.99 -10.10
N LYS A 137 -4.38 5.03 -10.98
CA LYS A 137 -3.67 6.24 -11.43
C LYS A 137 -2.99 7.02 -10.28
N LEU A 138 -2.01 6.39 -9.63
CA LEU A 138 -1.05 7.16 -8.83
C LEU A 138 -0.35 8.17 -9.76
N PRO A 139 -0.47 9.48 -9.55
CA PRO A 139 0.33 10.44 -10.31
C PRO A 139 1.81 10.11 -10.14
N HIS A 140 2.59 10.15 -11.21
CA HIS A 140 4.03 9.82 -11.18
C HIS A 140 4.80 10.57 -10.07
N GLN A 141 4.41 11.81 -9.76
CA GLN A 141 4.96 12.60 -8.65
C GLN A 141 4.69 11.99 -7.27
N LEU A 142 3.54 11.28 -7.10
CA LEU A 142 3.21 10.55 -5.87
C LEU A 142 3.90 9.18 -5.81
N ILE A 143 4.21 8.55 -6.94
CA ILE A 143 4.99 7.30 -6.97
C ILE A 143 6.37 7.53 -6.34
N GLU A 144 7.05 8.62 -6.66
CA GLU A 144 8.30 8.98 -5.98
C GLU A 144 8.12 9.22 -4.49
N SER A 145 6.99 9.83 -4.09
CA SER A 145 6.65 10.07 -2.69
C SER A 145 6.36 8.77 -1.93
N PHE A 146 5.80 7.76 -2.59
CA PHE A 146 5.52 6.45 -1.99
C PHE A 146 6.68 5.45 -2.14
N LYS A 147 7.73 5.80 -2.87
CA LYS A 147 8.87 4.91 -3.15
C LYS A 147 9.45 4.28 -1.89
N SER A 148 9.53 5.02 -0.79
CA SER A 148 10.04 4.49 0.48
C SER A 148 9.07 3.58 1.24
N THR A 149 7.76 3.72 1.01
CA THR A 149 6.77 2.77 1.55
C THR A 149 6.74 1.50 0.71
N LEU A 150 7.08 1.61 -0.58
CA LEU A 150 7.25 0.49 -1.49
C LEU A 150 8.59 -0.24 -1.27
N ASP A 151 9.59 0.39 -0.65
CA ASP A 151 10.85 -0.27 -0.27
C ASP A 151 10.60 -1.45 0.70
N GLU A 152 9.64 -1.34 1.62
CA GLU A 152 9.27 -2.46 2.51
C GLU A 152 8.68 -3.64 1.72
N VAL A 153 7.97 -3.38 0.61
CA VAL A 153 7.48 -4.42 -0.31
C VAL A 153 8.65 -5.07 -1.06
N ARG A 154 9.61 -4.25 -1.52
CA ARG A 154 10.82 -4.74 -2.19
C ARG A 154 11.69 -5.61 -1.30
N GLU A 155 11.74 -5.29 -0.01
CA GLU A 155 12.53 -6.03 0.97
C GLU A 155 11.78 -7.21 1.60
N ALA A 156 10.48 -7.34 1.35
CA ALA A 156 9.68 -8.45 1.86
C ALA A 156 10.11 -9.78 1.22
N ASP A 157 10.02 -10.83 2.02
CA ASP A 157 10.25 -12.21 1.59
C ASP A 157 8.96 -12.85 1.09
N ILE A 158 7.82 -12.44 1.65
CA ILE A 158 6.46 -12.91 1.29
C ILE A 158 5.57 -11.70 1.10
N LEU A 159 4.73 -11.74 0.07
CA LEU A 159 3.68 -10.77 -0.17
C LEU A 159 2.31 -11.36 0.14
N LEU A 160 1.53 -10.69 0.96
CA LEU A 160 0.12 -11.00 1.17
C LEU A 160 -0.70 -10.02 0.35
N HIS A 161 -1.15 -10.46 -0.83
CA HIS A 161 -1.97 -9.65 -1.72
C HIS A 161 -3.43 -9.70 -1.26
N VAL A 162 -3.85 -8.69 -0.51
CA VAL A 162 -5.20 -8.59 0.06
C VAL A 162 -6.15 -7.97 -0.96
N VAL A 163 -7.25 -8.66 -1.21
CA VAL A 163 -8.30 -8.29 -2.17
C VAL A 163 -9.64 -8.23 -1.45
N ASP A 164 -10.44 -7.22 -1.73
CA ASP A 164 -11.82 -7.13 -1.27
C ASP A 164 -12.73 -7.82 -2.28
N ILE A 165 -13.13 -9.07 -1.99
CA ILE A 165 -13.97 -9.87 -2.92
C ILE A 165 -15.40 -9.33 -3.03
N SER A 166 -15.87 -8.54 -2.07
CA SER A 166 -17.20 -7.92 -2.12
C SER A 166 -17.26 -6.73 -3.09
N HIS A 167 -16.10 -6.23 -3.55
CA HIS A 167 -16.06 -5.08 -4.46
C HIS A 167 -16.27 -5.53 -5.91
N PRO A 168 -17.22 -4.93 -6.68
CA PRO A 168 -17.56 -5.38 -8.03
C PRO A 168 -16.38 -5.35 -9.01
N ASN A 169 -15.42 -4.47 -8.80
CA ASN A 169 -14.24 -4.31 -9.67
C ASN A 169 -12.96 -4.87 -9.03
N PHE A 170 -13.05 -5.92 -8.21
CA PHE A 170 -11.89 -6.46 -7.50
C PHE A 170 -10.81 -7.00 -8.46
N GLU A 171 -11.19 -7.53 -9.62
CA GLU A 171 -10.26 -8.03 -10.65
C GLU A 171 -9.38 -6.88 -11.21
N GLU A 172 -9.98 -5.71 -11.53
CA GLU A 172 -9.23 -4.54 -11.98
C GLU A 172 -8.28 -4.01 -10.88
N GLN A 173 -8.69 -4.17 -9.61
CA GLN A 173 -7.84 -3.82 -8.48
C GLN A 173 -6.64 -4.76 -8.38
N ILE A 174 -6.84 -6.07 -8.60
CA ILE A 174 -5.76 -7.07 -8.66
C ILE A 174 -4.76 -6.69 -9.75
N ASP A 175 -5.24 -6.40 -10.96
CA ASP A 175 -4.39 -6.03 -12.10
C ASP A 175 -3.60 -4.73 -11.83
N THR A 176 -4.22 -3.76 -11.18
CA THR A 176 -3.56 -2.51 -10.78
C THR A 176 -2.42 -2.76 -9.80
N VAL A 177 -2.65 -3.61 -8.81
CA VAL A 177 -1.62 -3.98 -7.83
C VAL A 177 -0.50 -4.77 -8.50
N ARG A 178 -0.81 -5.74 -9.36
CA ARG A 178 0.20 -6.52 -10.11
C ARG A 178 1.10 -5.61 -10.94
N LYS A 179 0.53 -4.71 -11.75
CA LYS A 179 1.30 -3.74 -12.53
C LYS A 179 2.24 -2.90 -11.66
N THR A 180 1.76 -2.46 -10.51
CA THR A 180 2.60 -1.67 -9.59
C THR A 180 3.72 -2.52 -8.97
N LEU A 181 3.45 -3.81 -8.65
CA LEU A 181 4.48 -4.74 -8.18
C LEU A 181 5.55 -4.99 -9.25
N ASP A 182 5.15 -5.10 -10.54
CA ASP A 182 6.07 -5.19 -11.67
C ASP A 182 6.97 -3.94 -11.77
N GLU A 183 6.40 -2.75 -11.70
CA GLU A 183 7.12 -1.47 -11.76
C GLU A 183 8.19 -1.33 -10.66
N ILE A 184 7.97 -1.93 -9.51
CA ILE A 184 8.92 -1.91 -8.39
C ILE A 184 9.81 -3.15 -8.32
N ASN A 185 9.78 -4.05 -9.32
CA ASN A 185 10.50 -5.33 -9.36
C ASN A 185 10.24 -6.22 -8.13
N ALA A 186 8.98 -6.38 -7.77
CA ALA A 186 8.53 -7.21 -6.65
C ALA A 186 7.52 -8.29 -7.07
N ALA A 187 7.23 -8.46 -8.35
CA ALA A 187 6.24 -9.42 -8.85
C ALA A 187 6.68 -10.88 -8.68
N ASP A 188 7.99 -11.17 -8.77
CA ASP A 188 8.55 -12.53 -8.68
C ASP A 188 8.61 -13.08 -7.23
N LYS A 189 8.15 -12.32 -6.25
CA LYS A 189 8.19 -12.74 -4.85
C LYS A 189 7.10 -13.78 -4.54
N PRO A 190 7.39 -14.71 -3.62
CA PRO A 190 6.38 -15.60 -3.07
C PRO A 190 5.18 -14.80 -2.58
N SER A 191 3.98 -15.10 -3.09
CA SER A 191 2.79 -14.33 -2.78
C SER A 191 1.59 -15.20 -2.48
N VAL A 192 0.77 -14.79 -1.50
CA VAL A 192 -0.53 -15.39 -1.20
C VAL A 192 -1.62 -14.37 -1.54
N MET A 193 -2.58 -14.81 -2.33
CA MET A 193 -3.79 -14.03 -2.61
C MET A 193 -4.78 -14.21 -1.45
N VAL A 194 -5.09 -13.14 -0.74
CA VAL A 194 -6.01 -13.14 0.41
C VAL A 194 -7.30 -12.44 0.02
N PHE A 195 -8.30 -13.21 -0.37
CA PHE A 195 -9.64 -12.70 -0.64
C PHE A 195 -10.36 -12.44 0.68
N ASN A 196 -10.42 -11.17 1.07
CA ASN A 196 -11.00 -10.71 2.31
C ASN A 196 -12.43 -10.21 2.09
N LYS A 197 -13.16 -10.04 3.19
CA LYS A 197 -14.55 -9.58 3.27
C LYS A 197 -15.55 -10.55 2.65
N VAL A 198 -15.31 -11.85 2.79
CA VAL A 198 -16.27 -12.88 2.35
C VAL A 198 -17.65 -12.75 3.03
N ASP A 199 -17.69 -12.10 4.20
CA ASP A 199 -18.90 -11.78 4.95
C ASP A 199 -19.78 -10.72 4.27
N ALA A 200 -19.19 -9.84 3.47
CA ALA A 200 -19.89 -8.81 2.71
C ALA A 200 -20.11 -9.19 1.25
N PHE A 201 -19.64 -10.36 0.82
CA PHE A 201 -19.81 -10.83 -0.54
C PHE A 201 -21.28 -11.22 -0.80
N THR A 202 -21.83 -10.70 -1.88
CA THR A 202 -23.18 -11.01 -2.34
C THR A 202 -23.13 -11.43 -3.80
N TYR A 203 -24.02 -12.33 -4.21
CA TYR A 203 -24.20 -12.72 -5.61
C TYR A 203 -25.70 -12.88 -5.93
N GLU A 204 -26.04 -12.69 -7.19
CA GLU A 204 -27.40 -12.84 -7.68
C GLU A 204 -27.56 -14.26 -8.21
N LYS A 205 -28.39 -15.06 -7.54
CA LYS A 205 -28.70 -16.40 -8.03
C LYS A 205 -29.57 -16.27 -9.28
N LYS A 206 -29.10 -16.86 -10.37
CA LYS A 206 -29.85 -16.90 -11.61
C LYS A 206 -30.95 -17.95 -11.53
N ASP A 207 -32.16 -17.61 -11.98
CA ASP A 207 -33.27 -18.57 -12.12
C ASP A 207 -32.98 -19.55 -13.25
N GLU A 208 -33.46 -20.78 -13.10
CA GLU A 208 -33.24 -21.84 -14.10
C GLU A 208 -33.87 -21.51 -15.47
N ASP A 209 -34.93 -20.69 -15.49
CA ASP A 209 -35.64 -20.25 -16.70
C ASP A 209 -35.07 -18.98 -17.33
N ASP A 210 -34.07 -18.36 -16.70
CA ASP A 210 -33.45 -17.15 -17.21
C ASP A 210 -32.37 -17.46 -18.26
N LEU A 211 -32.71 -17.26 -19.54
CA LEU A 211 -31.85 -17.49 -20.70
C LEU A 211 -30.82 -16.39 -20.98
N THR A 212 -30.75 -15.32 -20.16
CA THR A 212 -29.74 -14.26 -20.33
C THR A 212 -28.33 -14.82 -20.05
N PRO A 213 -27.29 -14.32 -20.70
CA PRO A 213 -25.92 -14.74 -20.36
C PRO A 213 -25.58 -14.52 -18.89
N ALA A 214 -24.97 -15.51 -18.24
CA ALA A 214 -24.50 -15.36 -16.87
C ALA A 214 -23.43 -14.25 -16.81
N THR A 215 -23.58 -13.35 -15.85
CA THR A 215 -22.63 -12.26 -15.57
C THR A 215 -21.77 -12.61 -14.35
N LYS A 216 -20.74 -11.81 -14.08
CA LYS A 216 -19.92 -11.98 -12.88
C LYS A 216 -20.72 -11.84 -11.57
N ALA A 217 -21.83 -11.13 -11.58
CA ALA A 217 -22.74 -11.01 -10.44
C ALA A 217 -23.44 -12.32 -10.07
N ASN A 218 -23.50 -13.27 -11.00
CA ASN A 218 -24.15 -14.56 -10.79
C ASN A 218 -23.18 -15.63 -10.25
N ILE A 219 -21.89 -15.34 -10.15
CA ILE A 219 -20.89 -16.30 -9.68
C ILE A 219 -20.91 -16.37 -8.15
N SER A 220 -21.19 -17.55 -7.61
CA SER A 220 -21.15 -17.78 -6.15
C SER A 220 -19.73 -17.76 -5.60
N LEU A 221 -19.59 -17.60 -4.27
CA LEU A 221 -18.30 -17.64 -3.60
C LEU A 221 -17.56 -18.97 -3.83
N ASP A 222 -18.28 -20.09 -3.88
CA ASP A 222 -17.69 -21.40 -4.10
C ASP A 222 -17.18 -21.56 -5.54
N GLU A 223 -17.89 -21.03 -6.52
CA GLU A 223 -17.40 -20.96 -7.89
C GLU A 223 -16.15 -20.09 -8.00
N TRP A 224 -16.09 -18.93 -7.32
CA TRP A 224 -14.89 -18.10 -7.26
C TRP A 224 -13.68 -18.85 -6.71
N LYS A 225 -13.83 -19.69 -5.69
CA LYS A 225 -12.76 -20.54 -5.15
C LYS A 225 -12.22 -21.54 -6.19
N HIS A 226 -13.01 -21.88 -7.19
CA HIS A 226 -12.63 -22.83 -8.25
C HIS A 226 -12.12 -22.15 -9.53
N THR A 227 -12.13 -20.82 -9.61
CA THR A 227 -11.59 -20.07 -10.74
C THR A 227 -10.08 -20.22 -10.88
N TRP A 228 -9.58 -19.93 -12.07
CA TRP A 228 -8.14 -19.92 -12.34
C TRP A 228 -7.38 -18.93 -11.44
N MET A 229 -7.98 -17.80 -11.07
CA MET A 229 -7.37 -16.81 -10.18
C MET A 229 -7.11 -17.37 -8.78
N ALA A 230 -8.01 -18.20 -8.27
CA ALA A 230 -7.82 -18.87 -7.00
C ALA A 230 -6.87 -20.08 -7.10
N LYS A 231 -6.79 -20.71 -8.29
CA LYS A 231 -5.95 -21.89 -8.56
C LYS A 231 -4.55 -21.55 -9.07
N SER A 232 -4.35 -20.40 -9.68
CA SER A 232 -3.06 -20.00 -10.29
C SER A 232 -1.97 -19.64 -9.27
N GLY A 233 -2.27 -19.68 -7.98
CA GLY A 233 -1.35 -19.41 -6.89
C GLY A 233 -1.92 -19.82 -5.55
N ASP A 234 -1.15 -19.60 -4.51
CA ASP A 234 -1.64 -19.78 -3.14
C ASP A 234 -2.71 -18.76 -2.83
N SER A 235 -3.96 -19.19 -2.68
CA SER A 235 -5.08 -18.31 -2.35
C SER A 235 -5.81 -18.75 -1.09
N ILE A 236 -6.44 -17.82 -0.41
CA ILE A 236 -7.29 -18.06 0.75
C ILE A 236 -8.41 -17.04 0.85
N PHE A 237 -9.59 -17.49 1.27
CA PHE A 237 -10.80 -16.68 1.43
C PHE A 237 -11.10 -16.50 2.91
N ILE A 238 -11.13 -15.25 3.39
CA ILE A 238 -11.27 -14.95 4.81
C ILE A 238 -12.27 -13.80 5.06
N SER A 239 -12.74 -13.71 6.29
CA SER A 239 -13.25 -12.46 6.86
C SER A 239 -12.35 -12.03 8.02
N ALA A 240 -11.57 -10.97 7.81
CA ALA A 240 -10.76 -10.39 8.87
C ALA A 240 -11.63 -9.75 9.97
N LEU A 241 -12.85 -9.32 9.66
CA LEU A 241 -13.78 -8.73 10.60
C LEU A 241 -14.35 -9.80 11.55
N HIS A 242 -14.91 -10.88 10.99
CA HIS A 242 -15.58 -11.97 11.71
C HIS A 242 -14.66 -13.16 12.04
N LYS A 243 -13.38 -13.11 11.65
CA LYS A 243 -12.38 -14.18 11.83
C LYS A 243 -12.72 -15.48 11.07
N ASN A 244 -13.58 -15.44 10.06
CA ASN A 244 -13.90 -16.63 9.29
C ASN A 244 -12.64 -17.10 8.53
N ASN A 245 -12.31 -18.37 8.64
CA ASN A 245 -11.14 -19.04 8.03
C ASN A 245 -9.78 -18.39 8.39
N PHE A 246 -9.72 -17.65 9.51
CA PHE A 246 -8.54 -16.89 9.89
C PHE A 246 -7.43 -17.76 10.47
N ASP A 247 -7.78 -18.90 11.08
CA ASP A 247 -6.78 -19.83 11.63
C ASP A 247 -6.10 -20.60 10.50
N THR A 248 -6.82 -21.07 9.49
CA THR A 248 -6.23 -21.64 8.27
C THR A 248 -5.29 -20.64 7.57
N PHE A 249 -5.65 -19.35 7.58
CA PHE A 249 -4.78 -18.29 7.05
C PHE A 249 -3.47 -18.18 7.85
N LYS A 250 -3.53 -18.26 9.18
CA LYS A 250 -2.33 -18.25 10.03
C LYS A 250 -1.44 -19.48 9.79
N ASP A 251 -2.05 -20.65 9.67
CA ASP A 251 -1.33 -21.90 9.42
C ASP A 251 -0.58 -21.85 8.09
N LYS A 252 -1.24 -21.36 7.04
CA LYS A 252 -0.64 -21.15 5.73
C LYS A 252 0.54 -20.17 5.78
N LEU A 253 0.35 -19.04 6.45
CA LEU A 253 1.39 -18.03 6.62
C LEU A 253 2.58 -18.57 7.44
N TYR A 254 2.29 -19.38 8.46
CA TYR A 254 3.31 -20.05 9.28
C TYR A 254 4.16 -20.97 8.42
N GLU A 255 3.56 -21.86 7.62
CA GLU A 255 4.30 -22.82 6.78
C GLU A 255 5.19 -22.09 5.77
N MET A 256 4.69 -21.05 5.09
CA MET A 256 5.50 -20.27 4.15
C MET A 256 6.66 -19.54 4.85
N ALA A 257 6.40 -18.91 6.00
CA ALA A 257 7.44 -18.23 6.76
C ALA A 257 8.48 -19.21 7.30
N LYS A 258 8.06 -20.41 7.71
CA LYS A 258 8.93 -21.51 8.16
C LYS A 258 9.85 -22.01 7.06
N GLU A 259 9.34 -22.21 5.85
CA GLU A 259 10.15 -22.63 4.70
C GLU A 259 11.27 -21.63 4.38
N ILE A 260 10.92 -20.32 4.35
CA ILE A 260 11.90 -19.27 4.08
C ILE A 260 12.90 -19.16 5.22
N HIS A 261 12.42 -19.26 6.47
CA HIS A 261 13.28 -19.23 7.64
C HIS A 261 14.28 -20.40 7.63
N ALA A 262 13.82 -21.62 7.37
CA ALA A 262 14.67 -22.82 7.29
C ALA A 262 15.72 -22.72 6.18
N LYS A 263 15.37 -22.17 5.01
CA LYS A 263 16.32 -21.92 3.90
C LYS A 263 17.38 -20.88 4.28
N ARG A 264 16.99 -19.83 5.01
CA ARG A 264 17.89 -18.72 5.39
C ARG A 264 18.77 -19.06 6.59
N PHE A 265 18.25 -19.84 7.52
CA PHE A 265 18.91 -20.17 8.79
C PHE A 265 18.85 -21.67 9.06
N PRO A 266 19.57 -22.52 8.29
CA PRO A 266 19.48 -23.97 8.37
C PRO A 266 19.94 -24.54 9.74
N TYR A 267 20.68 -23.75 10.53
CA TYR A 267 21.19 -24.17 11.85
C TYR A 267 20.46 -23.52 13.03
N ASN A 268 19.43 -22.71 12.76
CA ASN A 268 18.72 -21.98 13.79
C ASN A 268 17.34 -22.59 13.99
N SER A 269 17.26 -23.54 14.91
CA SER A 269 16.02 -24.23 15.25
C SER A 269 15.20 -23.36 16.21
N PHE A 270 14.48 -22.34 15.71
CA PHE A 270 13.39 -21.71 16.47
C PHE A 270 12.19 -22.63 16.67
N LEU A 271 12.28 -23.85 16.17
CA LEU A 271 11.23 -24.87 16.14
C LEU A 271 11.43 -25.86 17.28
N TYR A 272 11.30 -25.41 18.53
CA TYR A 272 11.21 -26.30 19.68
C TYR A 272 9.77 -26.43 20.15
#